data_c6c2de6067c2e971b727b21ad10bec2c
#
_entry.id   c6c2de6067c2e971b727b21ad10bec2c
#
_cell.length_a   1.000
_cell.length_b   1.000
_cell.length_c   1.000
_cell.angle_alpha   90.00
_cell.angle_beta   90.00
_cell.angle_gamma   90.00
#
_symmetry.space_group_name_H-M   'P 1'
#
loop_
_entity.id
_entity.type
_entity.pdbx_description
1 polymer ?
#
loop_
_entity_poly.entity_id
_entity_poly.type
_entity_poly.pdbx_seq_one_letter_code
_entity_poly.pdbx_strand_id
1 'polypeptide(L)'
;YRYMGTISATLNNLNAVGNIRMCAIREHRFPFLKKVGNWNRFNRNTGGTLVEKCCHFFDLMNQVISSEPESVFASGGQDVNHLDEVFDGETPDIIDNAYVIVNYANGARALLDLCMFAEGSEYEQEIAVTGDIGKIETTVPGNELIISNRSKNDFKRILINKDSRIKEQGFHHGASYLEH
;
A
#
# COMPACT_ATOMS: atom_id res chain seq x y z
N TYR A 1 -3.47 6.98 6.56
CA TYR A 1 -3.67 6.26 5.30
C TYR A 1 -5.12 5.79 5.14
N ARG A 2 -5.75 5.25 6.18
CA ARG A 2 -7.14 4.71 6.19
C ARG A 2 -8.19 5.73 5.73
N TYR A 3 -7.96 7.02 5.98
CA TYR A 3 -8.91 8.12 5.71
C TYR A 3 -8.75 8.75 4.32
N MET A 4 -7.86 8.23 3.49
CA MET A 4 -7.79 8.63 2.09
C MET A 4 -9.08 8.23 1.37
N GLY A 5 -9.61 9.09 0.52
CA GLY A 5 -10.94 8.90 -0.10
C GLY A 5 -11.15 7.55 -0.75
N THR A 6 -10.19 7.08 -1.57
CA THR A 6 -10.26 5.78 -2.24
C THR A 6 -10.11 4.61 -1.26
N ILE A 7 -9.30 4.74 -0.23
CA ILE A 7 -9.11 3.71 0.80
C ILE A 7 -10.36 3.61 1.68
N SER A 8 -10.88 4.74 2.15
CA SER A 8 -12.14 4.78 2.91
C SER A 8 -13.30 4.20 2.09
N ALA A 9 -13.41 4.55 0.80
CA ALA A 9 -14.41 3.97 -0.09
C ALA A 9 -14.23 2.46 -0.26
N THR A 10 -12.99 1.96 -0.35
CA THR A 10 -12.70 0.52 -0.38
C THR A 10 -13.22 -0.15 0.88
N LEU A 11 -12.84 0.34 2.06
CA LEU A 11 -13.25 -0.23 3.35
C LEU A 11 -14.78 -0.23 3.51
N ASN A 12 -15.47 0.82 3.08
CA ASN A 12 -16.92 0.93 3.14
C ASN A 12 -17.67 0.02 2.16
N ASN A 13 -17.00 -0.55 1.17
CA ASN A 13 -17.60 -1.41 0.15
C ASN A 13 -17.16 -2.89 0.23
N LEU A 14 -16.44 -3.31 1.26
CA LEU A 14 -15.94 -4.70 1.38
C LEU A 14 -17.05 -5.74 1.28
N ASN A 15 -18.25 -5.45 1.80
CA ASN A 15 -19.40 -6.35 1.70
C ASN A 15 -19.81 -6.69 0.25
N ALA A 16 -19.44 -5.85 -0.72
CA ALA A 16 -19.78 -6.07 -2.13
C ALA A 16 -19.03 -7.24 -2.76
N VAL A 17 -17.95 -7.71 -2.15
CA VAL A 17 -17.13 -8.81 -2.68
C VAL A 17 -17.33 -10.14 -1.94
N GLY A 18 -18.15 -10.15 -0.88
CA GLY A 18 -18.41 -11.34 -0.08
C GLY A 18 -17.29 -11.68 0.91
N ASN A 19 -16.99 -12.97 1.07
CA ASN A 19 -15.90 -13.40 1.94
C ASN A 19 -14.56 -13.10 1.29
N ILE A 20 -13.76 -12.22 1.89
CA ILE A 20 -12.47 -11.81 1.36
C ILE A 20 -11.50 -13.00 1.38
N ARG A 21 -10.82 -13.21 0.26
CA ARG A 21 -9.86 -14.29 0.04
C ARG A 21 -8.46 -13.78 -0.24
N MET A 22 -8.36 -12.62 -0.92
CA MET A 22 -7.08 -12.06 -1.31
C MET A 22 -7.10 -10.53 -1.17
N CYS A 23 -5.99 -9.97 -0.71
CA CYS A 23 -5.72 -8.54 -0.75
C CYS A 23 -4.32 -8.35 -1.35
N ALA A 24 -4.21 -7.59 -2.43
CA ALA A 24 -2.92 -7.24 -3.02
C ALA A 24 -2.74 -5.72 -2.96
N ILE A 25 -1.58 -5.30 -2.49
CA ILE A 25 -1.16 -3.89 -2.46
C ILE A 25 0.17 -3.80 -3.18
N ARG A 26 0.24 -2.98 -4.21
CA ARG A 26 1.46 -2.60 -4.90
C ARG A 26 1.86 -1.19 -4.50
N GLU A 27 3.12 -0.99 -4.15
CA GLU A 27 3.75 0.31 -3.91
C GLU A 27 4.95 0.42 -4.84
N HIS A 28 4.82 1.17 -5.94
CA HIS A 28 5.84 1.38 -6.96
C HIS A 28 6.11 2.88 -7.09
N ARG A 29 7.24 3.33 -6.58
CA ARG A 29 7.53 4.75 -6.46
C ARG A 29 9.02 5.08 -6.51
N PHE A 30 9.33 6.35 -6.25
CA PHE A 30 10.68 6.87 -6.14
C PHE A 30 11.38 6.46 -4.82
N PRO A 31 12.74 6.50 -4.79
CA PRO A 31 13.53 6.19 -3.60
C PRO A 31 13.19 7.07 -2.41
N PHE A 32 13.60 6.66 -1.22
CA PHE A 32 13.54 7.52 -0.05
C PHE A 32 14.31 8.82 -0.27
N LEU A 33 13.62 9.95 -0.09
CA LEU A 33 14.26 11.24 -0.08
C LEU A 33 15.21 11.36 1.11
N LYS A 34 16.29 12.12 0.91
CA LYS A 34 17.27 12.39 1.95
C LYS A 34 16.63 13.16 3.10
N LYS A 35 16.80 12.67 4.31
CA LYS A 35 16.34 13.30 5.55
C LYS A 35 17.51 13.84 6.38
N VAL A 36 17.23 14.66 7.38
CA VAL A 36 18.23 15.23 8.27
C VAL A 36 19.08 14.13 8.89
N GLY A 37 20.41 14.26 8.82
CA GLY A 37 21.35 13.28 9.36
C GLY A 37 21.29 11.91 8.67
N ASN A 38 20.68 11.81 7.50
CA ASN A 38 20.55 10.55 6.74
C ASN A 38 19.95 9.39 7.55
N TRP A 39 19.18 9.70 8.60
CA TRP A 39 18.70 8.72 9.55
C TRP A 39 17.90 7.58 8.89
N ASN A 40 17.21 7.86 7.79
CA ASN A 40 16.41 6.89 7.06
C ASN A 40 17.20 6.02 6.06
N ARG A 41 18.53 6.02 6.15
CA ARG A 41 19.42 5.16 5.37
C ARG A 41 19.79 3.87 6.07
N PHE A 42 19.48 3.75 7.36
CA PHE A 42 19.94 2.64 8.20
C PHE A 42 18.78 1.95 8.94
N ASN A 43 18.70 0.63 8.81
CA ASN A 43 17.70 -0.20 9.48
C ASN A 43 17.65 0.04 10.99
N ARG A 44 18.83 0.24 11.61
CA ARG A 44 18.93 0.52 13.05
C ARG A 44 18.16 1.76 13.51
N ASN A 45 17.93 2.71 12.61
CA ASN A 45 17.25 3.97 12.94
C ASN A 45 15.73 3.91 12.69
N THR A 46 15.30 3.09 11.72
CA THR A 46 13.91 3.13 11.19
C THR A 46 13.18 1.80 11.33
N GLY A 47 13.89 0.71 11.60
CA GLY A 47 13.36 -0.65 11.44
C GLY A 47 13.32 -1.11 9.97
N GLY A 48 13.91 -0.32 9.05
CA GLY A 48 13.99 -0.60 7.62
C GLY A 48 12.76 -0.20 6.83
N THR A 49 12.84 -0.40 5.51
CA THR A 49 11.83 0.03 4.54
C THR A 49 10.44 -0.54 4.83
N LEU A 50 10.35 -1.81 5.21
CA LEU A 50 9.07 -2.46 5.49
C LEU A 50 8.39 -1.89 6.74
N VAL A 51 9.14 -1.40 7.72
CA VAL A 51 8.58 -0.76 8.92
C VAL A 51 8.27 0.71 8.63
N GLU A 52 9.26 1.49 8.16
CA GLU A 52 9.07 2.93 7.95
C GLU A 52 8.03 3.24 6.88
N LYS A 53 8.08 2.52 5.75
CA LYS A 53 7.25 2.81 4.59
C LYS A 53 5.96 1.99 4.53
N CYS A 54 6.02 0.71 4.94
CA CYS A 54 4.95 -0.23 4.63
C CYS A 54 4.04 -0.55 5.83
N CYS A 55 4.30 -0.02 7.03
CA CYS A 55 3.46 -0.28 8.21
C CYS A 55 1.97 0.02 7.96
N HIS A 56 1.65 1.09 7.24
CA HIS A 56 0.27 1.45 6.91
C HIS A 56 -0.37 0.51 5.86
N PHE A 57 0.41 -0.18 5.03
CA PHE A 57 -0.09 -1.21 4.12
C PHE A 57 -0.45 -2.49 4.88
N PHE A 58 0.41 -2.92 5.80
CA PHE A 58 0.10 -4.06 6.68
C PHE A 58 -1.11 -3.76 7.57
N ASP A 59 -1.22 -2.54 8.07
CA ASP A 59 -2.41 -2.09 8.78
C ASP A 59 -3.67 -2.16 7.91
N LEU A 60 -3.61 -1.69 6.64
CA LEU A 60 -4.74 -1.80 5.71
C LEU A 60 -5.10 -3.25 5.42
N MET A 61 -4.12 -4.13 5.21
CA MET A 61 -4.36 -5.57 5.01
C MET A 61 -5.13 -6.17 6.19
N ASN A 62 -4.73 -5.86 7.43
CA ASN A 62 -5.40 -6.33 8.64
C ASN A 62 -6.83 -5.78 8.74
N GLN A 63 -7.07 -4.52 8.36
CA GLN A 63 -8.42 -3.93 8.33
C GLN A 63 -9.31 -4.59 7.27
N VAL A 64 -8.78 -4.84 6.08
CA VAL A 64 -9.51 -5.46 4.97
C VAL A 64 -9.87 -6.90 5.30
N ILE A 65 -8.90 -7.70 5.74
CA ILE A 65 -9.09 -9.15 5.97
C ILE A 65 -9.79 -9.45 7.28
N SER A 66 -9.61 -8.59 8.30
CA SER A 66 -10.24 -8.70 9.63
C SER A 66 -10.05 -10.08 10.27
N SER A 67 -8.80 -10.57 10.27
CA SER A 67 -8.38 -11.84 10.87
C SER A 67 -6.94 -11.73 11.38
N GLU A 68 -6.53 -12.64 12.26
CA GLU A 68 -5.17 -12.68 12.78
C GLU A 68 -4.18 -13.20 11.71
N PRO A 69 -3.02 -12.53 11.53
CA PRO A 69 -1.95 -13.07 10.69
C PRO A 69 -1.32 -14.31 11.34
N GLU A 70 -1.11 -15.39 10.58
CA GLU A 70 -0.52 -16.64 11.06
C GLU A 70 0.92 -16.85 10.57
N SER A 71 1.21 -16.48 9.32
CA SER A 71 2.54 -16.67 8.76
C SER A 71 2.88 -15.64 7.71
N VAL A 72 4.17 -15.38 7.54
CA VAL A 72 4.72 -14.43 6.57
C VAL A 72 5.82 -15.11 5.76
N PHE A 73 5.77 -14.90 4.44
CA PHE A 73 6.85 -15.22 3.50
C PHE A 73 7.30 -13.91 2.86
N ALA A 74 8.61 -13.66 2.86
CA ALA A 74 9.15 -12.44 2.28
C ALA A 74 10.44 -12.73 1.50
N SER A 75 10.62 -11.98 0.41
CA SER A 75 11.86 -11.90 -0.35
C SER A 75 12.04 -10.45 -0.76
N GLY A 76 13.25 -9.90 -0.56
CA GLY A 76 13.55 -8.52 -0.92
C GLY A 76 15.04 -8.25 -0.85
N GLY A 77 15.46 -7.12 -1.37
CA GLY A 77 16.87 -6.74 -1.45
C GLY A 77 17.07 -5.24 -1.55
N GLN A 78 18.33 -4.85 -1.53
CA GLN A 78 18.83 -3.54 -1.92
C GLN A 78 19.58 -3.72 -3.24
N ASP A 79 18.90 -3.45 -4.37
CA ASP A 79 19.42 -3.82 -5.67
C ASP A 79 19.77 -2.63 -6.57
N VAL A 80 19.18 -1.46 -6.32
CA VAL A 80 19.29 -0.28 -7.18
C VAL A 80 19.66 0.98 -6.41
N ASN A 81 18.97 1.26 -5.27
CA ASN A 81 19.07 2.54 -4.59
C ASN A 81 20.15 2.56 -3.53
N HIS A 82 20.82 3.72 -3.38
CA HIS A 82 21.73 4.04 -2.29
C HIS A 82 22.98 3.13 -2.19
N LEU A 83 23.32 2.41 -3.27
CA LEU A 83 24.46 1.48 -3.30
C LEU A 83 25.82 2.23 -3.25
N ASP A 84 25.88 3.44 -3.82
CA ASP A 84 27.08 4.27 -3.89
C ASP A 84 27.14 5.33 -2.77
N GLU A 85 26.14 5.37 -1.89
CA GLU A 85 26.12 6.31 -0.77
C GLU A 85 27.00 5.79 0.39
N VAL A 86 27.76 6.70 1.01
CA VAL A 86 28.54 6.42 2.21
C VAL A 86 28.35 7.55 3.21
N PHE A 87 28.02 7.20 4.45
CA PHE A 87 27.83 8.15 5.56
C PHE A 87 28.67 7.69 6.76
N ASP A 88 29.63 8.52 7.16
CA ASP A 88 30.57 8.20 8.26
C ASP A 88 31.28 6.84 8.09
N GLY A 89 31.57 6.47 6.84
CA GLY A 89 32.23 5.19 6.51
C GLY A 89 31.29 3.98 6.38
N GLU A 90 29.97 4.17 6.53
CA GLU A 90 28.97 3.10 6.42
C GLU A 90 28.12 3.28 5.15
N THR A 91 27.81 2.17 4.49
CA THR A 91 26.86 2.11 3.38
C THR A 91 25.43 1.90 3.91
N PRO A 92 24.41 2.54 3.33
CA PRO A 92 23.00 2.26 3.62
C PRO A 92 22.66 0.78 3.56
N ASP A 93 21.81 0.31 4.47
CA ASP A 93 21.43 -1.09 4.60
C ASP A 93 19.91 -1.33 4.47
N ILE A 94 19.17 -0.35 3.92
CA ILE A 94 17.72 -0.44 3.69
C ILE A 94 17.41 -1.12 2.37
N ILE A 95 16.44 -2.03 2.36
CA ILE A 95 15.97 -2.65 1.11
C ILE A 95 15.17 -1.66 0.26
N ASP A 96 15.20 -1.83 -1.05
CA ASP A 96 14.50 -0.98 -2.02
C ASP A 96 13.43 -1.73 -2.82
N ASN A 97 13.33 -3.05 -2.66
CA ASN A 97 12.26 -3.86 -3.21
C ASN A 97 11.92 -5.04 -2.30
N ALA A 98 10.68 -5.52 -2.36
CA ALA A 98 10.27 -6.74 -1.67
C ALA A 98 8.92 -7.26 -2.16
N TYR A 99 8.77 -8.59 -2.14
CA TYR A 99 7.49 -9.27 -2.12
C TYR A 99 7.24 -9.83 -0.72
N VAL A 100 6.08 -9.52 -0.14
CA VAL A 100 5.68 -10.04 1.17
C VAL A 100 4.29 -10.67 1.07
N ILE A 101 4.18 -11.94 1.45
CA ILE A 101 2.91 -12.66 1.53
C ILE A 101 2.58 -12.88 3.01
N VAL A 102 1.38 -12.47 3.42
CA VAL A 102 0.83 -12.71 4.76
C VAL A 102 -0.35 -13.66 4.65
N ASN A 103 -0.31 -14.79 5.36
CA ASN A 103 -1.43 -15.70 5.50
C ASN A 103 -2.19 -15.42 6.80
N TYR A 104 -3.50 -15.52 6.76
CA TYR A 104 -4.40 -15.21 7.86
C TYR A 104 -5.18 -16.45 8.33
N ALA A 105 -5.55 -16.46 9.60
CA ALA A 105 -6.25 -17.58 10.25
C ALA A 105 -7.57 -17.98 9.58
N ASN A 106 -8.25 -17.03 8.92
CA ASN A 106 -9.47 -17.31 8.13
C ASN A 106 -9.21 -17.89 6.74
N GLY A 107 -7.95 -18.22 6.39
CA GLY A 107 -7.51 -18.75 5.12
C GLY A 107 -7.32 -17.69 4.01
N ALA A 108 -7.56 -16.41 4.29
CA ALA A 108 -7.24 -15.33 3.36
C ALA A 108 -5.72 -15.10 3.30
N ARG A 109 -5.29 -14.43 2.26
CA ARG A 109 -3.87 -14.03 2.10
C ARG A 109 -3.73 -12.65 1.51
N ALA A 110 -2.69 -11.93 1.96
CA ALA A 110 -2.33 -10.64 1.42
C ALA A 110 -0.96 -10.67 0.76
N LEU A 111 -0.76 -9.81 -0.23
CA LEU A 111 0.50 -9.58 -0.93
C LEU A 111 0.85 -8.10 -0.86
N LEU A 112 2.08 -7.79 -0.46
CA LEU A 112 2.73 -6.52 -0.72
C LEU A 112 3.75 -6.73 -1.85
N ASP A 113 3.66 -5.90 -2.89
CA ASP A 113 4.62 -5.75 -3.98
C ASP A 113 5.25 -4.37 -3.86
N LEU A 114 6.49 -4.31 -3.34
CA LEU A 114 7.22 -3.07 -3.07
C LEU A 114 8.33 -2.88 -4.09
N CYS A 115 8.36 -1.73 -4.76
CA CYS A 115 9.48 -1.26 -5.58
C CYS A 115 9.71 0.23 -5.35
N MET A 116 10.92 0.59 -4.90
CA MET A 116 11.32 1.98 -4.60
C MET A 116 12.22 2.59 -5.69
N PHE A 117 12.20 2.04 -6.91
CA PHE A 117 12.92 2.52 -8.09
C PHE A 117 12.04 2.48 -9.36
N ALA A 118 10.76 2.87 -9.18
CA ALA A 118 9.75 2.86 -10.24
C ALA A 118 9.09 4.24 -10.39
N GLU A 119 9.90 5.30 -10.48
CA GLU A 119 9.48 6.70 -10.49
C GLU A 119 8.56 7.05 -11.65
N GLY A 120 8.63 6.30 -12.76
CA GLY A 120 7.82 6.51 -13.94
C GLY A 120 6.48 5.79 -13.92
N SER A 121 6.10 5.14 -12.83
CA SER A 121 4.81 4.47 -12.71
C SER A 121 3.65 5.46 -12.76
N GLU A 122 2.61 5.16 -13.52
CA GLU A 122 1.39 5.99 -13.61
C GLU A 122 0.71 6.11 -12.24
N TYR A 123 0.67 5.01 -11.49
CA TYR A 123 0.12 4.95 -10.12
C TYR A 123 1.21 4.52 -9.15
N GLU A 124 1.38 5.28 -8.08
CA GLU A 124 2.29 4.88 -7.00
C GLU A 124 1.77 3.65 -6.26
N GLN A 125 0.44 3.54 -6.14
CA GLN A 125 -0.18 2.42 -5.43
C GLN A 125 -1.34 1.84 -6.23
N GLU A 126 -1.45 0.52 -6.19
CA GLU A 126 -2.61 -0.23 -6.67
C GLU A 126 -3.09 -1.15 -5.55
N ILE A 127 -4.38 -1.11 -5.28
CA ILE A 127 -5.00 -1.94 -4.24
C ILE A 127 -6.10 -2.78 -4.89
N ALA A 128 -6.04 -4.08 -4.65
CA ALA A 128 -7.03 -5.04 -5.11
C ALA A 128 -7.49 -5.93 -3.97
N VAL A 129 -8.80 -5.96 -3.72
CA VAL A 129 -9.44 -6.84 -2.74
C VAL A 129 -10.37 -7.80 -3.46
N THR A 130 -10.10 -9.10 -3.36
CA THR A 130 -10.87 -10.14 -4.03
C THR A 130 -11.57 -11.02 -3.00
N GLY A 131 -12.88 -11.14 -3.13
CA GLY A 131 -13.70 -12.06 -2.39
C GLY A 131 -14.29 -13.17 -3.27
N ASP A 132 -15.18 -13.96 -2.70
CA ASP A 132 -15.79 -15.10 -3.39
C ASP A 132 -16.88 -14.70 -4.42
N ILE A 133 -17.42 -13.47 -4.34
CA ILE A 133 -18.46 -12.98 -5.24
C ILE A 133 -18.05 -11.78 -6.09
N GLY A 134 -16.89 -11.16 -5.82
CA GLY A 134 -16.45 -9.98 -6.57
C GLY A 134 -15.03 -9.52 -6.24
N LYS A 135 -14.66 -8.38 -6.83
CA LYS A 135 -13.37 -7.74 -6.65
C LYS A 135 -13.54 -6.23 -6.54
N ILE A 136 -12.75 -5.58 -5.68
CA ILE A 136 -12.59 -4.13 -5.63
C ILE A 136 -11.18 -3.79 -6.10
N GLU A 137 -11.07 -2.75 -6.92
CA GLU A 137 -9.80 -2.22 -7.40
C GLU A 137 -9.79 -0.70 -7.27
N THR A 138 -8.67 -0.16 -6.82
CA THR A 138 -8.42 1.29 -6.78
C THR A 138 -6.94 1.59 -6.88
N THR A 139 -6.62 2.85 -7.24
CA THR A 139 -5.25 3.34 -7.41
C THR A 139 -5.02 4.60 -6.58
N VAL A 140 -3.74 4.88 -6.29
CA VAL A 140 -3.29 6.13 -5.69
C VAL A 140 -2.03 6.60 -6.45
N PRO A 141 -2.01 7.84 -7.01
CA PRO A 141 -3.12 8.78 -7.07
C PRO A 141 -4.30 8.22 -7.87
N GLY A 142 -5.52 8.55 -7.43
CA GLY A 142 -6.72 8.12 -8.12
C GLY A 142 -7.97 8.63 -7.40
N ASN A 143 -9.08 8.56 -8.10
CA ASN A 143 -10.38 8.95 -7.57
C ASN A 143 -11.49 7.99 -7.99
N GLU A 144 -11.13 6.79 -8.40
CA GLU A 144 -12.06 5.76 -8.81
C GLU A 144 -11.98 4.52 -7.94
N LEU A 145 -13.12 3.92 -7.69
CA LEU A 145 -13.27 2.59 -7.13
C LEU A 145 -14.00 1.73 -8.17
N ILE A 146 -13.39 0.63 -8.56
CA ILE A 146 -14.00 -0.33 -9.48
C ILE A 146 -14.47 -1.51 -8.65
N ILE A 147 -15.76 -1.85 -8.75
CA ILE A 147 -16.34 -3.02 -8.08
C ILE A 147 -16.88 -3.95 -9.16
N SER A 148 -16.28 -5.10 -9.33
CA SER A 148 -16.74 -6.15 -10.24
C SER A 148 -17.52 -7.23 -9.51
N ASN A 149 -18.49 -7.82 -10.21
CA ASN A 149 -19.32 -8.92 -9.72
C ASN A 149 -19.11 -10.15 -10.59
N ARG A 150 -18.69 -11.24 -9.95
CA ARG A 150 -18.36 -12.51 -10.61
C ARG A 150 -19.56 -13.15 -11.33
N SER A 151 -20.72 -13.16 -10.70
CA SER A 151 -21.90 -13.84 -11.25
C SER A 151 -22.50 -13.12 -12.44
N LYS A 152 -22.40 -11.79 -12.46
CA LYS A 152 -22.93 -10.94 -13.54
C LYS A 152 -21.93 -10.71 -14.67
N ASN A 153 -20.66 -11.07 -14.44
CA ASN A 153 -19.54 -10.72 -15.32
C ASN A 153 -19.54 -9.24 -15.71
N ASP A 154 -19.76 -8.37 -14.71
CA ASP A 154 -20.00 -6.94 -14.83
C ASP A 154 -19.21 -6.18 -13.78
N PHE A 155 -19.00 -4.90 -14.00
CA PHE A 155 -18.36 -4.00 -13.04
C PHE A 155 -19.05 -2.64 -13.01
N LYS A 156 -18.96 -1.95 -11.88
CA LYS A 156 -19.33 -0.54 -11.73
C LYS A 156 -18.12 0.30 -11.33
N ARG A 157 -18.09 1.54 -11.80
CA ARG A 157 -17.13 2.57 -11.37
C ARG A 157 -17.84 3.54 -10.44
N ILE A 158 -17.19 3.86 -9.34
CA ILE A 158 -17.63 4.87 -8.37
C ILE A 158 -16.59 5.96 -8.37
N LEU A 159 -16.98 7.18 -8.74
CA LEU A 159 -16.10 8.33 -8.63
C LEU A 159 -16.11 8.84 -7.18
N ILE A 160 -14.94 8.95 -6.62
CA ILE A 160 -14.73 9.52 -5.29
C ILE A 160 -14.52 11.03 -5.45
N ASN A 161 -15.45 11.82 -4.96
CA ASN A 161 -15.34 13.27 -5.03
C ASN A 161 -14.15 13.74 -4.18
N LYS A 162 -13.32 14.59 -4.78
CA LYS A 162 -12.26 15.29 -4.03
C LYS A 162 -12.91 16.19 -3.00
N ASP A 163 -12.52 16.06 -1.75
CA ASP A 163 -12.90 17.03 -0.73
C ASP A 163 -12.32 18.39 -1.11
N SER A 164 -13.18 19.40 -1.23
CA SER A 164 -12.80 20.76 -1.63
C SER A 164 -11.81 21.44 -0.68
N ARG A 165 -11.66 20.90 0.54
CA ARG A 165 -10.72 21.35 1.57
C ARG A 165 -9.27 20.92 1.29
N ILE A 166 -9.04 19.98 0.37
CA ILE A 166 -7.72 19.35 0.08
C ILE A 166 -7.01 20.05 -1.08
N LYS A 167 -7.29 21.31 -1.35
CA LYS A 167 -6.79 22.03 -2.54
C LYS A 167 -5.27 22.15 -2.65
N GLU A 168 -4.55 22.15 -1.55
CA GLU A 168 -3.12 22.53 -1.52
C GLU A 168 -2.15 21.37 -1.24
N GLN A 169 -2.59 20.24 -0.72
CA GLN A 169 -1.72 19.17 -0.21
C GLN A 169 -1.68 17.89 -1.05
N GLY A 170 -2.33 17.89 -2.21
CA GLY A 170 -2.44 16.69 -3.02
C GLY A 170 -3.39 15.65 -2.43
N PHE A 171 -3.88 14.77 -3.28
CA PHE A 171 -4.93 13.80 -2.96
C PHE A 171 -4.48 12.69 -1.98
N HIS A 172 -3.17 12.55 -1.74
CA HIS A 172 -2.59 11.44 -1.02
C HIS A 172 -2.68 11.54 0.50
N HIS A 173 -2.19 12.66 1.05
CA HIS A 173 -2.02 12.80 2.49
C HIS A 173 -3.00 13.79 3.11
N GLY A 174 -3.49 14.75 2.34
CA GLY A 174 -4.37 15.81 2.85
C GLY A 174 -5.67 15.30 3.47
N ALA A 175 -6.26 14.26 2.91
CA ALA A 175 -7.52 13.69 3.41
C ALA A 175 -7.41 13.15 4.84
N SER A 176 -6.26 12.59 5.21
CA SER A 176 -6.07 12.00 6.53
C SER A 176 -5.98 13.04 7.66
N TYR A 177 -5.72 14.30 7.36
CA TYR A 177 -5.66 15.37 8.36
C TYR A 177 -7.01 16.03 8.64
N LEU A 178 -8.01 15.79 7.80
CA LEU A 178 -9.33 16.42 7.94
C LEU A 178 -10.32 15.61 8.78
N GLU A 179 -9.97 14.36 9.07
CA GLU A 179 -10.82 13.41 9.81
C GLU A 179 -10.36 13.22 11.27
N HIS A 180 -9.34 13.99 11.70
CA HIS A 180 -8.82 14.05 13.07
C HIS A 180 -9.27 15.38 13.76
#